data_2d55caee7c30d30b35cdff5cff57de71
#
_entry.id   2d55caee7c30d30b35cdff5cff57de71
#
_cell.length_a   1.000
_cell.length_b   1.000
_cell.length_c   1.000
_cell.angle_alpha   90.00
_cell.angle_beta   90.00
_cell.angle_gamma   90.00
#
_symmetry.space_group_name_H-M   'P 1'
#
loop_
_entity.id
_entity.type
_entity.pdbx_description
1 polymer ?
#
loop_
_entity_poly.entity_id
_entity_poly.type
_entity_poly.pdbx_seq_one_letter_code
_entity_poly.pdbx_strand_id
1 'polypeptide(L)'
;IDITSTTSINLQANEDIADAITISATLGGIDITSSGNTAGDDIDITSTTSINLQANENVKDAITIIATNGGIDIGCSGSAGEDIDIRADSSSINLISTENVADAITIKATQGGIDIDAVGIAGEDIDITATGSSINLKSTEDTNDAITIKTTTGGIDIDAIGIAGQDIDITSTGSSVNIKATEE
;
A
#
# COMPACT_ATOMS: atom_id res chain seq x y z
N ILE A 1 11.04 -38.68 17.93
CA ILE A 1 12.53 -38.56 17.86
C ILE A 1 12.85 -37.10 18.18
N ASP A 2 13.61 -36.89 19.25
CA ASP A 2 14.07 -35.56 19.63
C ASP A 2 15.51 -35.40 19.16
N ILE A 3 15.78 -34.35 18.39
CA ILE A 3 17.14 -34.00 17.94
C ILE A 3 17.53 -32.71 18.66
N THR A 4 18.45 -32.80 19.61
CA THR A 4 18.91 -31.68 20.43
C THR A 4 20.42 -31.49 20.33
N SER A 5 20.88 -30.25 20.35
CA SER A 5 22.30 -29.91 20.38
C SER A 5 22.53 -28.68 21.24
N THR A 6 23.65 -28.62 21.94
CA THR A 6 24.09 -27.42 22.68
C THR A 6 24.89 -26.46 21.83
N THR A 7 25.19 -26.80 20.59
CA THR A 7 25.95 -25.96 19.65
C THR A 7 25.16 -25.66 18.38
N SER A 8 25.12 -26.59 17.44
CA SER A 8 24.39 -26.42 16.18
C SER A 8 23.88 -27.74 15.64
N ILE A 9 22.80 -27.67 14.86
CA ILE A 9 22.29 -28.76 14.02
C ILE A 9 22.27 -28.23 12.59
N ASN A 10 23.06 -28.85 11.69
CA ASN A 10 23.12 -28.48 10.28
C ASN A 10 22.44 -29.57 9.43
N LEU A 11 21.46 -29.15 8.63
CA LEU A 11 20.84 -29.99 7.62
C LEU A 11 21.26 -29.45 6.24
N GLN A 12 22.02 -30.26 5.49
CA GLN A 12 22.53 -29.87 4.18
C GLN A 12 22.29 -30.97 3.15
N ALA A 13 21.73 -30.61 2.00
CA ALA A 13 21.69 -31.43 0.82
C ALA A 13 22.48 -30.77 -0.32
N ASN A 14 23.26 -31.59 -1.06
CA ASN A 14 24.04 -31.11 -2.21
C ASN A 14 23.48 -31.60 -3.55
N GLU A 15 22.25 -32.12 -3.55
CA GLU A 15 21.56 -32.55 -4.76
C GLU A 15 20.90 -31.38 -5.45
N ASP A 16 21.01 -31.30 -6.76
CA ASP A 16 20.34 -30.30 -7.59
C ASP A 16 18.98 -30.82 -8.04
N ILE A 17 18.06 -30.96 -7.07
CA ILE A 17 16.67 -31.39 -7.28
C ILE A 17 15.73 -30.50 -6.45
N ALA A 18 14.46 -30.43 -6.86
CA ALA A 18 13.45 -29.56 -6.24
C ALA A 18 13.22 -29.87 -4.74
N ASP A 19 13.33 -31.12 -4.32
CA ASP A 19 12.97 -31.61 -2.98
C ASP A 19 14.17 -32.14 -2.20
N ALA A 20 15.34 -31.51 -2.33
CA ALA A 20 16.58 -31.95 -1.68
C ALA A 20 16.46 -32.04 -0.14
N ILE A 21 15.72 -31.12 0.50
CA ILE A 21 15.33 -31.20 1.92
C ILE A 21 13.82 -30.91 2.01
N THR A 22 13.06 -31.85 2.58
CA THR A 22 11.63 -31.71 2.82
C THR A 22 11.33 -31.79 4.31
N ILE A 23 10.61 -30.80 4.84
CA ILE A 23 10.04 -30.80 6.19
C ILE A 23 8.52 -30.79 6.05
N SER A 24 7.85 -31.88 6.45
CA SER A 24 6.42 -32.08 6.24
C SER A 24 5.73 -32.61 7.49
N ALA A 25 4.60 -32.03 7.85
CA ALA A 25 3.67 -32.56 8.84
C ALA A 25 2.33 -32.84 8.15
N THR A 26 1.87 -34.11 8.14
CA THR A 26 0.64 -34.54 7.45
C THR A 26 -0.62 -34.34 8.29
N LEU A 27 -0.53 -34.34 9.62
CA LEU A 27 -1.65 -34.22 10.56
C LEU A 27 -1.36 -33.23 11.69
N GLY A 28 -0.54 -32.25 11.49
CA GLY A 28 -0.20 -31.26 12.52
C GLY A 28 0.52 -30.07 11.91
N GLY A 29 1.05 -29.19 12.74
CA GLY A 29 1.80 -28.01 12.33
C GLY A 29 3.32 -28.25 12.28
N ILE A 30 4.04 -27.29 11.73
CA ILE A 30 5.49 -27.13 11.82
C ILE A 30 5.74 -25.79 12.50
N ASP A 31 6.36 -25.80 13.68
CA ASP A 31 6.75 -24.61 14.41
C ASP A 31 8.23 -24.31 14.20
N ILE A 32 8.55 -23.12 13.75
CA ILE A 32 9.93 -22.64 13.61
C ILE A 32 10.08 -21.41 14.49
N THR A 33 10.87 -21.50 15.55
CA THR A 33 11.01 -20.43 16.55
C THR A 33 12.47 -20.10 16.80
N SER A 34 12.83 -18.83 16.74
CA SER A 34 14.05 -18.27 17.31
C SER A 34 13.67 -17.45 18.54
N SER A 35 14.24 -17.76 19.72
CA SER A 35 13.98 -17.07 20.98
C SER A 35 15.20 -16.31 21.50
N GLY A 36 16.25 -16.16 20.71
CA GLY A 36 17.38 -15.31 21.01
C GLY A 36 17.00 -13.85 21.15
N ASN A 37 17.82 -13.06 21.82
CA ASN A 37 17.60 -11.62 22.04
C ASN A 37 18.82 -10.77 21.70
N THR A 38 19.77 -11.34 20.99
CA THR A 38 20.98 -10.67 20.51
C THR A 38 20.83 -10.39 19.02
N ALA A 39 21.41 -9.30 18.53
CA ALA A 39 21.44 -9.01 17.11
C ALA A 39 22.05 -10.19 16.32
N GLY A 40 21.31 -10.70 15.33
CA GLY A 40 21.67 -11.89 14.56
C GLY A 40 21.04 -13.20 15.02
N ASP A 41 20.22 -13.20 16.10
CA ASP A 41 19.41 -14.35 16.53
C ASP A 41 18.11 -14.43 15.72
N ASP A 42 18.18 -14.56 14.39
CA ASP A 42 17.08 -14.42 13.46
C ASP A 42 16.61 -15.75 12.86
N ILE A 43 15.50 -15.73 12.14
CA ILE A 43 15.10 -16.78 11.20
C ILE A 43 15.29 -16.22 9.79
N ASP A 44 16.35 -16.63 9.11
CA ASP A 44 16.66 -16.21 7.75
C ASP A 44 16.10 -17.18 6.72
N ILE A 45 15.29 -16.69 5.80
CA ILE A 45 14.77 -17.45 4.66
C ILE A 45 15.25 -16.78 3.38
N THR A 46 16.21 -17.38 2.70
CA THR A 46 16.81 -16.84 1.48
C THR A 46 16.72 -17.82 0.33
N SER A 47 16.36 -17.36 -0.84
CA SER A 47 16.35 -18.12 -2.08
C SER A 47 16.94 -17.31 -3.22
N THR A 48 17.68 -17.94 -4.11
CA THR A 48 18.16 -17.34 -5.36
C THR A 48 17.11 -17.34 -6.48
N THR A 49 15.99 -18.03 -6.28
CA THR A 49 14.88 -18.13 -7.23
C THR A 49 13.59 -17.56 -6.66
N SER A 50 12.87 -18.29 -5.83
CA SER A 50 11.61 -17.82 -5.26
C SER A 50 11.36 -18.35 -3.85
N ILE A 51 10.62 -17.58 -3.06
CA ILE A 51 10.04 -17.98 -1.78
C ILE A 51 8.54 -17.88 -1.93
N ASN A 52 7.81 -19.01 -1.78
CA ASN A 52 6.37 -19.06 -1.90
C ASN A 52 5.72 -19.30 -0.53
N LEU A 53 4.87 -18.39 -0.10
CA LEU A 53 4.03 -18.51 1.10
C LEU A 53 2.58 -18.61 0.66
N GLN A 54 1.93 -19.75 0.93
CA GLN A 54 0.54 -20.00 0.55
C GLN A 54 -0.24 -20.62 1.69
N ALA A 55 -1.42 -20.09 1.97
CA ALA A 55 -2.42 -20.68 2.85
C ALA A 55 -3.72 -20.88 2.06
N ASN A 56 -4.35 -22.06 2.19
CA ASN A 56 -5.62 -22.40 1.52
C ASN A 56 -6.81 -22.39 2.49
N GLU A 57 -6.57 -22.04 3.74
CA GLU A 57 -7.63 -21.95 4.74
C GLU A 57 -8.50 -20.69 4.49
N ASN A 58 -9.82 -20.86 4.54
CA ASN A 58 -10.76 -19.75 4.38
C ASN A 58 -11.06 -19.10 5.74
N VAL A 59 -10.06 -18.45 6.32
CA VAL A 59 -10.16 -17.71 7.58
C VAL A 59 -9.51 -16.34 7.44
N LYS A 60 -9.88 -15.45 8.34
CA LYS A 60 -9.40 -14.06 8.36
C LYS A 60 -7.87 -13.93 8.44
N ASP A 61 -7.21 -14.82 9.18
CA ASP A 61 -5.80 -14.72 9.53
C ASP A 61 -4.96 -15.88 8.95
N ALA A 62 -5.29 -16.33 7.73
CA ALA A 62 -4.61 -17.47 7.06
C ALA A 62 -3.09 -17.25 6.88
N ILE A 63 -2.66 -16.01 6.60
CA ILE A 63 -1.26 -15.58 6.63
C ILE A 63 -1.18 -14.29 7.43
N THR A 64 -0.36 -14.28 8.48
CA THR A 64 -0.17 -13.11 9.35
C THR A 64 1.31 -12.71 9.40
N ILE A 65 1.60 -11.43 9.15
CA ILE A 65 2.94 -10.85 9.26
C ILE A 65 2.86 -9.68 10.26
N ILE A 66 3.49 -9.81 11.43
CA ILE A 66 3.43 -8.82 12.51
C ILE A 66 4.84 -8.51 13.03
N ALA A 67 5.17 -7.23 13.12
CA ALA A 67 6.29 -6.72 13.89
C ALA A 67 5.76 -5.95 15.10
N THR A 68 6.03 -6.40 16.33
CA THR A 68 5.50 -5.81 17.56
C THR A 68 6.26 -4.58 18.04
N ASN A 69 7.57 -4.50 17.79
CA ASN A 69 8.44 -3.42 18.25
C ASN A 69 9.34 -2.85 17.15
N GLY A 70 9.06 -3.16 15.90
CA GLY A 70 9.83 -2.69 14.75
C GLY A 70 8.95 -2.48 13.54
N GLY A 71 9.55 -2.28 12.38
CA GLY A 71 8.88 -2.14 11.10
C GLY A 71 8.78 -3.45 10.31
N ILE A 72 7.98 -3.44 9.26
CA ILE A 72 7.94 -4.45 8.20
C ILE A 72 8.34 -3.74 6.91
N ASP A 73 9.47 -4.12 6.32
CA ASP A 73 9.93 -3.61 5.05
C ASP A 73 9.56 -4.58 3.93
N ILE A 74 8.85 -4.08 2.92
CA ILE A 74 8.52 -4.82 1.71
C ILE A 74 9.10 -4.04 0.54
N GLY A 75 10.19 -4.52 -0.04
CA GLY A 75 10.90 -3.89 -1.14
C GLY A 75 11.00 -4.78 -2.37
N CYS A 76 10.87 -4.19 -3.55
CA CYS A 76 11.18 -4.79 -4.83
C CYS A 76 12.19 -3.89 -5.55
N SER A 77 13.31 -4.47 -5.99
CA SER A 77 14.32 -3.78 -6.81
C SER A 77 14.67 -4.66 -7.98
N GLY A 78 13.93 -4.54 -9.04
CA GLY A 78 14.07 -5.35 -10.24
C GLY A 78 14.14 -4.51 -11.53
N SER A 79 13.92 -5.18 -12.64
CA SER A 79 13.77 -4.57 -13.94
C SER A 79 12.35 -4.03 -14.13
N ALA A 80 12.12 -3.24 -15.18
CA ALA A 80 10.77 -2.76 -15.51
C ALA A 80 9.78 -3.92 -15.68
N GLY A 81 8.64 -3.85 -14.98
CA GLY A 81 7.61 -4.88 -14.96
C GLY A 81 7.69 -5.88 -13.81
N GLU A 82 8.64 -5.69 -12.87
CA GLU A 82 8.75 -6.46 -11.62
C GLU A 82 8.24 -5.60 -10.46
N ASP A 83 6.99 -5.84 -10.02
CA ASP A 83 6.22 -4.97 -9.15
C ASP A 83 5.92 -5.60 -7.79
N ILE A 84 5.44 -4.80 -6.85
CA ILE A 84 4.76 -5.25 -5.63
C ILE A 84 3.25 -5.14 -5.88
N ASP A 85 2.58 -6.27 -6.13
CA ASP A 85 1.14 -6.33 -6.31
C ASP A 85 0.42 -6.61 -4.99
N ILE A 86 -0.49 -5.71 -4.61
CA ILE A 86 -1.39 -5.89 -3.47
C ILE A 86 -2.81 -5.97 -4.01
N ARG A 87 -3.40 -7.17 -4.01
CA ARG A 87 -4.71 -7.44 -4.60
C ARG A 87 -5.65 -8.11 -3.60
N ALA A 88 -6.89 -7.66 -3.54
CA ALA A 88 -7.96 -8.30 -2.81
C ALA A 88 -9.14 -8.57 -3.75
N ASP A 89 -9.47 -9.86 -3.99
CA ASP A 89 -10.62 -10.28 -4.77
C ASP A 89 -11.82 -10.47 -3.84
N SER A 90 -12.92 -9.74 -4.07
CA SER A 90 -14.15 -9.78 -3.26
C SER A 90 -13.94 -9.44 -1.77
N SER A 91 -12.93 -8.65 -1.47
CA SER A 91 -12.62 -8.16 -0.12
C SER A 91 -11.96 -6.77 -0.18
N SER A 92 -11.46 -6.25 0.92
CA SER A 92 -10.92 -4.88 1.02
C SER A 92 -9.41 -4.87 1.27
N ILE A 93 -8.73 -3.84 0.77
CA ILE A 93 -7.38 -3.46 1.16
C ILE A 93 -7.49 -2.24 2.07
N ASN A 94 -7.05 -2.34 3.33
CA ASN A 94 -7.10 -1.26 4.31
C ASN A 94 -5.68 -0.78 4.65
N LEU A 95 -5.44 0.52 4.45
CA LEU A 95 -4.22 1.21 4.87
C LEU A 95 -4.57 2.17 5.99
N ILE A 96 -4.15 1.89 7.21
CA ILE A 96 -4.50 2.66 8.42
C ILE A 96 -3.22 2.99 9.18
N SER A 97 -3.01 4.27 9.50
CA SER A 97 -2.02 4.72 10.46
C SER A 97 -2.68 5.48 11.59
N THR A 98 -2.27 5.23 12.81
CA THR A 98 -2.69 5.97 14.01
C THR A 98 -1.60 6.92 14.52
N GLU A 99 -0.50 7.02 13.81
CA GLU A 99 0.59 7.92 14.14
C GLU A 99 0.17 9.38 13.93
N ASN A 100 0.49 10.25 14.90
CA ASN A 100 0.16 11.67 14.85
C ASN A 100 1.33 12.48 14.29
N VAL A 101 1.63 12.28 13.01
CA VAL A 101 2.67 13.00 12.26
C VAL A 101 2.13 13.42 10.89
N ALA A 102 2.81 14.37 10.23
CA ALA A 102 2.35 14.95 8.98
C ALA A 102 2.32 13.94 7.80
N ASP A 103 3.16 12.92 7.83
CA ASP A 103 3.37 11.94 6.77
C ASP A 103 3.12 10.48 7.23
N ALA A 104 2.14 10.29 8.12
CA ALA A 104 1.74 8.98 8.66
C ALA A 104 1.40 7.94 7.57
N ILE A 105 0.85 8.36 6.44
CA ILE A 105 0.70 7.56 5.21
C ILE A 105 1.19 8.39 4.03
N THR A 106 2.21 7.93 3.34
CA THR A 106 2.77 8.59 2.15
C THR A 106 2.59 7.73 0.91
N ILE A 107 1.95 8.27 -0.13
CA ILE A 107 1.88 7.69 -1.47
C ILE A 107 2.66 8.60 -2.41
N LYS A 108 3.79 8.14 -2.96
CA LYS A 108 4.69 8.96 -3.76
C LYS A 108 5.24 8.22 -4.96
N ALA A 109 5.05 8.78 -6.15
CA ALA A 109 5.79 8.42 -7.36
C ALA A 109 6.88 9.47 -7.61
N THR A 110 8.14 9.06 -7.75
CA THR A 110 9.28 9.97 -8.02
C THR A 110 9.53 10.17 -9.50
N GLN A 111 9.10 9.22 -10.32
CA GLN A 111 9.19 9.24 -11.77
C GLN A 111 7.95 8.56 -12.34
N GLY A 112 6.98 9.30 -12.77
CA GLY A 112 5.70 8.77 -13.26
C GLY A 112 4.52 9.28 -12.45
N GLY A 113 3.34 8.75 -12.70
CA GLY A 113 2.07 9.17 -12.09
C GLY A 113 1.61 8.32 -10.92
N ILE A 114 0.55 8.78 -10.29
CA ILE A 114 -0.28 8.03 -9.34
C ILE A 114 -1.68 8.07 -9.90
N ASP A 115 -2.24 6.91 -10.26
CA ASP A 115 -3.61 6.77 -10.73
C ASP A 115 -4.50 6.28 -9.61
N ILE A 116 -5.65 6.93 -9.41
CA ILE A 116 -6.65 6.56 -8.41
C ILE A 116 -8.00 6.49 -9.14
N ASP A 117 -8.48 5.28 -9.40
CA ASP A 117 -9.74 5.02 -10.09
C ASP A 117 -10.74 4.33 -9.17
N ALA A 118 -11.99 4.80 -9.17
CA ALA A 118 -13.13 4.08 -8.65
C ALA A 118 -14.06 3.74 -9.81
N VAL A 119 -14.21 2.45 -10.11
CA VAL A 119 -15.07 1.92 -11.17
C VAL A 119 -16.17 1.09 -10.51
N GLY A 120 -17.30 1.72 -10.24
CA GLY A 120 -18.38 1.11 -9.49
C GLY A 120 -19.77 1.57 -9.95
N ILE A 121 -20.75 1.37 -9.11
CA ILE A 121 -22.12 1.85 -9.27
C ILE A 121 -22.34 3.13 -8.44
N ALA A 122 -23.51 3.77 -8.55
CA ALA A 122 -23.86 4.98 -7.79
C ALA A 122 -23.68 4.76 -6.27
N GLY A 123 -22.89 5.64 -5.63
CA GLY A 123 -22.55 5.58 -4.21
C GLY A 123 -21.20 4.89 -3.90
N GLU A 124 -20.45 4.46 -4.92
CA GLU A 124 -19.08 3.93 -4.80
C GLU A 124 -18.10 5.00 -5.30
N ASP A 125 -17.67 5.89 -4.42
CA ASP A 125 -16.97 7.13 -4.72
C ASP A 125 -15.51 7.12 -4.31
N ILE A 126 -14.76 8.12 -4.76
CA ILE A 126 -13.46 8.49 -4.18
C ILE A 126 -13.70 9.65 -3.20
N ASP A 127 -13.71 9.35 -1.90
CA ASP A 127 -13.89 10.35 -0.85
C ASP A 127 -12.55 10.89 -0.35
N ILE A 128 -12.36 12.21 -0.41
CA ILE A 128 -11.19 12.88 0.14
C ILE A 128 -11.65 13.84 1.25
N THR A 129 -11.47 13.47 2.50
CA THR A 129 -11.92 14.24 3.66
C THR A 129 -10.75 14.62 4.57
N ALA A 130 -10.67 15.90 4.96
CA ALA A 130 -9.74 16.38 5.97
C ALA A 130 -10.51 17.01 7.14
N THR A 131 -10.45 16.40 8.33
CA THR A 131 -11.09 16.92 9.54
C THR A 131 -10.07 17.65 10.40
N GLY A 132 -10.27 18.97 10.61
CA GLY A 132 -9.36 19.80 11.36
C GLY A 132 -8.04 20.13 10.66
N SER A 133 -7.94 19.87 9.35
CA SER A 133 -6.76 20.14 8.52
C SER A 133 -7.19 20.60 7.12
N SER A 134 -6.28 20.63 6.14
CA SER A 134 -6.53 21.14 4.80
C SER A 134 -6.34 20.06 3.73
N ILE A 135 -7.09 20.17 2.64
CA ILE A 135 -6.84 19.46 1.38
C ILE A 135 -6.16 20.44 0.42
N ASN A 136 -4.92 20.14 -0.02
CA ASN A 136 -4.16 20.99 -0.93
C ASN A 136 -3.98 20.29 -2.28
N LEU A 137 -4.51 20.88 -3.35
CA LEU A 137 -4.28 20.48 -4.73
C LEU A 137 -3.35 21.49 -5.38
N LYS A 138 -2.16 21.07 -5.79
CA LYS A 138 -1.15 21.95 -6.39
C LYS A 138 -0.47 21.27 -7.56
N SER A 139 -0.42 21.94 -8.71
CA SER A 139 0.44 21.58 -9.84
C SER A 139 1.48 22.68 -10.06
N THR A 140 2.67 22.29 -10.50
CA THR A 140 3.74 23.19 -10.98
C THR A 140 3.99 23.01 -12.47
N GLU A 141 3.17 22.23 -13.15
CA GLU A 141 3.23 22.03 -14.60
C GLU A 141 2.83 23.30 -15.32
N ASP A 142 3.59 23.68 -16.36
CA ASP A 142 3.32 24.84 -17.21
C ASP A 142 2.53 24.41 -18.46
N THR A 143 1.30 23.96 -18.22
CA THR A 143 0.32 23.57 -19.27
C THR A 143 -1.05 24.16 -18.99
N ASN A 144 -1.91 24.19 -20.03
CA ASN A 144 -3.26 24.78 -19.92
C ASN A 144 -4.20 23.99 -18.98
N ASP A 145 -3.90 22.73 -18.72
CA ASP A 145 -4.72 21.77 -17.98
C ASP A 145 -3.98 21.11 -16.81
N ALA A 146 -3.04 21.85 -16.21
CA ALA A 146 -2.25 21.40 -15.05
C ALA A 146 -3.09 20.88 -13.86
N ILE A 147 -4.29 21.44 -13.65
CA ILE A 147 -5.32 20.90 -12.75
C ILE A 147 -6.66 20.96 -13.50
N THR A 148 -7.29 19.82 -13.73
CA THR A 148 -8.59 19.71 -14.37
C THR A 148 -9.63 19.14 -13.42
N ILE A 149 -10.75 19.84 -13.23
CA ILE A 149 -11.93 19.35 -12.53
C ILE A 149 -13.07 19.29 -13.56
N LYS A 150 -13.54 18.09 -13.92
CA LYS A 150 -14.48 17.88 -15.00
C LYS A 150 -15.49 16.80 -14.66
N THR A 151 -16.76 17.06 -14.96
CA THR A 151 -17.83 16.05 -15.03
C THR A 151 -18.34 15.93 -16.45
N THR A 152 -18.81 14.77 -16.87
CA THR A 152 -19.35 14.52 -18.22
C THR A 152 -20.86 14.50 -18.24
N THR A 153 -21.51 14.19 -17.13
CA THR A 153 -22.98 14.01 -17.05
C THR A 153 -23.59 14.51 -15.74
N GLY A 154 -22.93 15.27 -14.95
CA GLY A 154 -23.44 15.80 -13.68
C GLY A 154 -22.99 17.23 -13.45
N GLY A 155 -23.16 17.73 -12.25
CA GLY A 155 -22.68 19.03 -11.81
C GLY A 155 -21.35 18.98 -11.09
N ILE A 156 -20.78 20.14 -10.84
CA ILE A 156 -19.69 20.39 -9.92
C ILE A 156 -20.23 21.38 -8.90
N ASP A 157 -20.32 20.96 -7.63
CA ASP A 157 -20.71 21.84 -6.53
C ASP A 157 -19.46 22.31 -5.79
N ILE A 158 -19.36 23.60 -5.56
CA ILE A 158 -18.27 24.22 -4.80
C ILE A 158 -18.90 25.13 -3.75
N ASP A 159 -18.93 24.69 -2.50
CA ASP A 159 -19.51 25.42 -1.38
C ASP A 159 -18.45 25.81 -0.35
N ALA A 160 -18.53 27.02 0.16
CA ALA A 160 -17.81 27.46 1.33
C ALA A 160 -18.78 27.87 2.43
N ILE A 161 -18.87 27.10 3.49
CA ILE A 161 -19.68 27.40 4.68
C ILE A 161 -18.74 27.76 5.83
N GLY A 162 -18.61 29.05 6.12
CA GLY A 162 -17.66 29.53 7.10
C GLY A 162 -18.10 30.82 7.77
N ILE A 163 -17.17 31.49 8.44
CA ILE A 163 -17.33 32.82 9.01
C ILE A 163 -16.72 33.86 8.07
N ALA A 164 -16.90 35.16 8.37
CA ALA A 164 -16.36 36.27 7.57
C ALA A 164 -14.86 36.11 7.30
N GLY A 165 -14.44 36.20 6.03
CA GLY A 165 -13.07 36.00 5.57
C GLY A 165 -12.71 34.55 5.21
N GLN A 166 -13.69 33.63 5.19
CA GLN A 166 -13.56 32.27 4.70
C GLN A 166 -14.38 32.11 3.41
N ASP A 167 -13.77 32.49 2.30
CA ASP A 167 -14.45 32.67 1.01
C ASP A 167 -13.99 31.65 -0.05
N ILE A 168 -14.68 31.61 -1.18
CA ILE A 168 -14.18 30.99 -2.40
C ILE A 168 -13.44 32.06 -3.20
N ASP A 169 -12.11 32.03 -3.18
CA ASP A 169 -11.27 32.96 -3.92
C ASP A 169 -10.87 32.39 -5.28
N ILE A 170 -11.23 33.08 -6.36
CA ILE A 170 -10.80 32.73 -7.72
C ILE A 170 -9.94 33.86 -8.25
N THR A 171 -8.63 33.67 -8.25
CA THR A 171 -7.64 34.69 -8.68
C THR A 171 -6.85 34.20 -9.89
N SER A 172 -6.72 35.05 -10.90
CA SER A 172 -5.84 34.82 -12.05
C SER A 172 -4.83 35.95 -12.15
N THR A 173 -3.52 35.63 -12.12
CA THR A 173 -2.44 36.61 -12.30
C THR A 173 -1.75 36.39 -13.62
N GLY A 174 -1.78 37.39 -14.50
CA GLY A 174 -1.16 37.33 -15.83
C GLY A 174 -2.00 36.58 -16.89
N SER A 175 -3.23 36.14 -16.56
CA SER A 175 -4.17 35.50 -17.49
C SER A 175 -5.62 35.90 -17.16
N SER A 176 -6.62 35.14 -17.59
CA SER A 176 -8.02 35.46 -17.41
C SER A 176 -8.78 34.40 -16.61
N VAL A 177 -9.80 34.83 -15.86
CA VAL A 177 -10.85 33.96 -15.33
C VAL A 177 -11.99 33.96 -16.37
N ASN A 178 -12.31 32.82 -16.97
CA ASN A 178 -13.39 32.67 -17.93
C ASN A 178 -14.52 31.84 -17.30
N ILE A 179 -15.65 32.46 -17.08
CA ILE A 179 -16.89 31.81 -16.63
C ILE A 179 -17.89 31.89 -17.76
N LYS A 180 -18.28 30.76 -18.34
CA LYS A 180 -19.18 30.71 -19.50
C LYS A 180 -20.27 29.70 -19.26
N ALA A 181 -21.51 30.13 -19.41
CA ALA A 181 -22.70 29.27 -19.55
C ALA A 181 -23.12 29.22 -21.02
N THR A 182 -23.39 28.02 -21.53
CA THR A 182 -24.05 27.82 -22.85
C THR A 182 -25.28 26.96 -22.61
N GLU A 183 -26.46 27.56 -22.69
CA GLU A 183 -27.74 26.87 -22.72
C GLU A 183 -28.16 26.73 -24.18
N GLU A 184 -28.61 25.54 -24.58
CA GLU A 184 -29.29 25.30 -25.84
C GLU A 184 -30.80 25.37 -25.64
#